data_9c95c1a4b16345497a3c75530901df1c
#
_entry.id   9c95c1a4b16345497a3c75530901df1c
#
_cell.length_a   1.000
_cell.length_b   1.000
_cell.length_c   1.000
_cell.angle_alpha   90.00
_cell.angle_beta   90.00
_cell.angle_gamma   90.00
#
_symmetry.space_group_name_H-M   'P 1'
#
loop_
_entity.id
_entity.type
_entity.pdbx_description
1 polymer ?
#
loop_
_entity_poly.entity_id
_entity_poly.type
_entity_poly.pdbx_seq_one_letter_code
_entity_poly.pdbx_strand_id
1 'polypeptide(L)'
;GAYPRQLWCYDPKFTVAACDFRSSIPVLDSPRRPLMDALLRAAVLLLPIGYLLVAAAYGRVFFSGDERAERLASPALAGLLAGHLIALVLLAIRWHQFPAATISQALSLLAFAVAAVYALLERLGRDRTTGFWLIALAFTFQFLSSLLARPTPPDFARLHDPWVSVHVALGVLGYAGFAVAAAYGFLFLQLYRELKGRRFSTFFGKLPPLEVLERMMNGALVAGWAALTGAVAA
;
A
#
# COMPACT_ATOMS: atom_id res chain seq x y z
N GLY A 1 2.55 -1.60 -30.10
CA GLY A 1 3.19 -0.78 -31.09
C GLY A 1 2.61 0.60 -31.03
N ALA A 2 3.32 1.55 -30.38
CA ALA A 2 2.95 2.95 -30.41
C ALA A 2 3.39 3.52 -31.76
N TYR A 3 2.44 3.92 -32.57
CA TYR A 3 2.73 4.73 -33.76
C TYR A 3 3.14 6.14 -33.29
N PRO A 4 4.33 6.63 -33.65
CA PRO A 4 4.66 8.04 -33.47
C PRO A 4 3.74 8.85 -34.38
N ARG A 5 2.95 9.76 -33.82
CA ARG A 5 2.24 10.77 -34.61
C ARG A 5 3.29 11.70 -35.22
N GLN A 6 3.71 11.41 -36.40
CA GLN A 6 4.49 12.35 -37.24
C GLN A 6 3.52 13.40 -37.75
N LEU A 7 3.56 14.61 -37.21
CA LEU A 7 2.91 15.78 -37.79
C LEU A 7 3.79 16.26 -38.95
N TRP A 8 3.24 16.15 -40.15
CA TRP A 8 3.89 16.67 -41.37
C TRP A 8 3.61 18.18 -41.46
N CYS A 9 4.68 18.98 -41.43
CA CYS A 9 4.57 20.40 -41.72
C CYS A 9 4.74 20.58 -43.21
N TYR A 10 3.79 21.30 -43.83
CA TYR A 10 3.86 21.63 -45.26
C TYR A 10 4.73 22.88 -45.43
N ASP A 11 5.89 22.72 -46.12
CA ASP A 11 6.70 23.84 -46.59
C ASP A 11 6.32 24.13 -48.05
N PRO A 12 5.98 25.39 -48.42
CA PRO A 12 5.60 25.74 -49.78
C PRO A 12 6.74 25.57 -50.84
N LYS A 13 7.95 25.15 -50.43
CA LYS A 13 9.07 24.87 -51.30
C LYS A 13 9.37 23.36 -51.55
N PHE A 14 8.40 22.49 -51.37
CA PHE A 14 8.46 21.05 -51.70
C PHE A 14 9.54 20.20 -51.00
N THR A 15 10.00 20.53 -49.83
CA THR A 15 10.82 19.65 -49.03
C THR A 15 10.11 19.20 -47.77
N VAL A 16 9.82 17.88 -47.64
CA VAL A 16 9.25 17.29 -46.46
C VAL A 16 10.34 17.16 -45.42
N ALA A 17 10.41 18.09 -44.48
CA ALA A 17 11.29 18.01 -43.32
C ALA A 17 10.50 17.50 -42.09
N ALA A 18 11.07 16.55 -41.36
CA ALA A 18 10.54 16.13 -40.08
C ALA A 18 10.75 17.27 -39.07
N CYS A 19 9.67 17.95 -38.70
CA CYS A 19 9.73 18.93 -37.63
C CYS A 19 9.84 18.19 -36.29
N ASP A 20 11.02 18.25 -35.69
CA ASP A 20 11.21 17.83 -34.31
C ASP A 20 10.58 18.86 -33.35
N PHE A 21 9.29 18.68 -33.08
CA PHE A 21 8.51 19.55 -32.18
C PHE A 21 8.99 19.45 -30.72
N ARG A 22 9.91 18.54 -30.44
CA ARG A 22 10.40 18.29 -29.07
C ARG A 22 11.36 19.37 -28.57
N SER A 23 11.96 20.14 -29.45
CA SER A 23 12.99 21.16 -29.11
C SER A 23 12.44 22.57 -28.87
N SER A 24 11.14 22.81 -29.14
CA SER A 24 10.56 24.17 -29.14
C SER A 24 9.68 24.50 -27.94
N ILE A 25 9.40 23.56 -27.05
CA ILE A 25 8.72 23.86 -25.78
C ILE A 25 9.81 23.91 -24.71
N PRO A 26 10.13 25.07 -24.14
CA PRO A 26 10.91 25.12 -22.92
C PRO A 26 10.09 24.39 -21.86
N VAL A 27 10.48 23.14 -21.53
CA VAL A 27 10.01 22.47 -20.33
C VAL A 27 10.46 23.37 -19.18
N LEU A 28 9.55 24.21 -18.73
CA LEU A 28 9.75 25.04 -17.53
C LEU A 28 10.09 24.09 -16.37
N ASP A 29 11.37 23.93 -16.16
CA ASP A 29 11.94 23.15 -15.06
C ASP A 29 11.59 23.90 -13.77
N SER A 30 10.40 23.62 -13.22
CA SER A 30 9.98 24.28 -12.00
C SER A 30 10.93 23.86 -10.88
N PRO A 31 11.45 24.81 -10.10
CA PRO A 31 12.44 24.53 -9.02
C PRO A 31 11.91 23.56 -7.95
N ARG A 32 10.62 23.22 -7.97
CA ARG A 32 9.97 22.26 -7.06
C ARG A 32 10.14 20.80 -7.47
N ARG A 33 10.51 20.53 -8.74
CA ARG A 33 10.67 19.16 -9.24
C ARG A 33 11.80 18.38 -8.57
N PRO A 34 13.03 18.93 -8.39
CA PRO A 34 14.13 18.18 -7.79
C PRO A 34 13.88 17.83 -6.32
N LEU A 35 13.22 18.70 -5.54
CA LEU A 35 12.85 18.42 -4.16
C LEU A 35 11.82 17.29 -4.07
N MET A 36 10.79 17.32 -4.89
CA MET A 36 9.75 16.30 -4.89
C MET A 36 10.32 14.93 -5.30
N ASP A 37 11.20 14.90 -6.30
CA ASP A 37 11.88 13.66 -6.72
C ASP A 37 12.83 13.14 -5.62
N ALA A 38 13.48 14.01 -4.86
CA ALA A 38 14.28 13.63 -3.70
C ALA A 38 13.41 13.05 -2.57
N LEU A 39 12.27 13.68 -2.27
CA LEU A 39 11.31 13.18 -1.27
C LEU A 39 10.74 11.80 -1.66
N LEU A 40 10.37 11.60 -2.93
CA LEU A 40 9.87 10.32 -3.42
C LEU A 40 10.94 9.23 -3.36
N ARG A 41 12.20 9.55 -3.70
CA ARG A 41 13.32 8.60 -3.53
C ARG A 41 13.58 8.27 -2.08
N ALA A 42 13.52 9.26 -1.19
CA ALA A 42 13.63 9.03 0.25
C ALA A 42 12.47 8.15 0.76
N ALA A 43 11.25 8.36 0.30
CA ALA A 43 10.10 7.53 0.67
C ALA A 43 10.28 6.05 0.31
N VAL A 44 10.86 5.72 -0.86
CA VAL A 44 11.15 4.33 -1.27
C VAL A 44 12.06 3.62 -0.26
N LEU A 45 12.99 4.34 0.38
CA LEU A 45 13.91 3.79 1.38
C LEU A 45 13.35 3.86 2.81
N LEU A 46 12.68 4.95 3.15
CA LEU A 46 12.22 5.20 4.53
C LEU A 46 10.94 4.43 4.87
N LEU A 47 10.03 4.23 3.92
CA LEU A 47 8.78 3.52 4.17
C LEU A 47 9.01 2.08 4.65
N PRO A 48 9.81 1.22 3.98
CA PRO A 48 10.04 -0.13 4.49
C PRO A 48 10.73 -0.12 5.86
N ILE A 49 11.64 0.83 6.13
CA ILE A 49 12.26 0.97 7.45
C ILE A 49 11.20 1.35 8.48
N GLY A 50 10.31 2.28 8.18
CA GLY A 50 9.19 2.67 9.04
C GLY A 50 8.26 1.50 9.36
N TYR A 51 7.88 0.71 8.35
CA TYR A 51 7.08 -0.51 8.55
C TYR A 51 7.81 -1.54 9.41
N LEU A 52 9.11 -1.73 9.21
CA LEU A 52 9.92 -2.65 10.01
C LEU A 52 9.97 -2.21 11.49
N LEU A 53 10.19 -0.91 11.74
CA LEU A 53 10.23 -0.36 13.11
C LEU A 53 8.87 -0.50 13.81
N VAL A 54 7.77 -0.23 13.11
CA VAL A 54 6.42 -0.41 13.65
C VAL A 54 6.13 -1.90 13.88
N ALA A 55 6.49 -2.78 12.95
CA ALA A 55 6.37 -4.23 13.14
C ALA A 55 7.19 -4.71 14.35
N ALA A 56 8.40 -4.19 14.54
CA ALA A 56 9.22 -4.50 15.72
C ALA A 56 8.59 -3.99 17.03
N ALA A 57 7.94 -2.81 17.02
CA ALA A 57 7.22 -2.31 18.18
C ALA A 57 6.05 -3.23 18.55
N TYR A 58 5.20 -3.62 17.59
CA TYR A 58 4.14 -4.60 17.82
C TYR A 58 4.68 -5.98 18.20
N GLY A 59 5.83 -6.37 17.64
CA GLY A 59 6.51 -7.61 18.04
C GLY A 59 6.91 -7.59 19.52
N ARG A 60 7.42 -6.47 20.03
CA ARG A 60 7.74 -6.33 21.47
C ARG A 60 6.49 -6.40 22.34
N VAL A 61 5.36 -5.83 21.89
CA VAL A 61 4.07 -6.00 22.55
C VAL A 61 3.70 -7.49 22.61
N PHE A 62 3.76 -8.17 21.47
CA PHE A 62 3.37 -9.58 21.35
C PHE A 62 4.31 -10.52 22.12
N PHE A 63 5.62 -10.41 21.94
CA PHE A 63 6.59 -11.37 22.51
C PHE A 63 6.98 -11.05 23.97
N SER A 64 7.05 -9.78 24.35
CA SER A 64 7.57 -9.35 25.65
C SER A 64 6.53 -8.71 26.56
N GLY A 65 5.34 -8.34 26.06
CA GLY A 65 4.34 -7.60 26.85
C GLY A 65 4.84 -6.23 27.31
N ASP A 66 5.70 -5.57 26.52
CA ASP A 66 6.30 -4.29 26.88
C ASP A 66 5.28 -3.16 26.84
N GLU A 67 4.88 -2.65 28.00
CA GLU A 67 3.91 -1.55 28.12
C GLU A 67 4.34 -0.25 27.42
N ARG A 68 5.65 0.01 27.32
CA ARG A 68 6.15 1.21 26.59
C ARG A 68 5.93 1.02 25.10
N ALA A 69 6.25 -0.16 24.58
CA ALA A 69 5.99 -0.50 23.17
C ALA A 69 4.49 -0.44 22.89
N GLU A 70 3.64 -0.90 23.79
CA GLU A 70 2.18 -0.85 23.65
C GLU A 70 1.65 0.59 23.53
N ARG A 71 2.16 1.53 24.35
CA ARG A 71 1.77 2.94 24.28
C ARG A 71 2.23 3.63 23.00
N LEU A 72 3.37 3.21 22.44
CA LEU A 72 3.98 3.83 21.28
C LEU A 72 3.55 3.21 19.94
N ALA A 73 3.12 1.96 19.92
CA ALA A 73 2.81 1.21 18.69
C ALA A 73 1.70 1.88 17.86
N SER A 74 0.55 2.21 18.47
CA SER A 74 -0.57 2.85 17.77
C SER A 74 -0.23 4.24 17.23
N PRO A 75 0.38 5.17 18.00
CA PRO A 75 0.75 6.48 17.46
C PRO A 75 1.85 6.36 16.40
N ALA A 76 2.79 5.41 16.52
CA ALA A 76 3.80 5.15 15.50
C ALA A 76 3.17 4.64 14.20
N LEU A 77 2.19 3.73 14.29
CA LEU A 77 1.43 3.27 13.13
C LEU A 77 0.66 4.43 12.46
N ALA A 78 0.01 5.29 13.25
CA ALA A 78 -0.71 6.44 12.73
C ALA A 78 0.24 7.43 12.01
N GLY A 79 1.41 7.70 12.59
CA GLY A 79 2.44 8.53 11.96
C GLY A 79 2.99 7.92 10.67
N LEU A 80 3.24 6.61 10.67
CA LEU A 80 3.67 5.88 9.47
C LEU A 80 2.62 5.97 8.35
N LEU A 81 1.35 5.72 8.68
CA LEU A 81 0.25 5.81 7.71
C LEU A 81 0.09 7.23 7.15
N ALA A 82 0.21 8.26 7.99
CA ALA A 82 0.18 9.65 7.53
C ALA A 82 1.33 9.95 6.56
N GLY A 83 2.56 9.55 6.89
CA GLY A 83 3.73 9.70 6.02
C GLY A 83 3.59 8.92 4.71
N HIS A 84 3.06 7.70 4.77
CA HIS A 84 2.82 6.89 3.58
C HIS A 84 1.74 7.50 2.67
N LEU A 85 0.64 7.99 3.26
CA LEU A 85 -0.40 8.70 2.51
C LEU A 85 0.16 9.93 1.80
N ILE A 86 0.97 10.72 2.50
CA ILE A 86 1.65 11.88 1.90
C ILE A 86 2.52 11.46 0.71
N ALA A 87 3.29 10.37 0.85
CA ALA A 87 4.11 9.85 -0.24
C ALA A 87 3.26 9.41 -1.45
N LEU A 88 2.13 8.73 -1.24
CA LEU A 88 1.20 8.34 -2.31
C LEU A 88 0.57 9.56 -3.00
N VAL A 89 0.18 10.58 -2.24
CA VAL A 89 -0.37 11.83 -2.77
C VAL A 89 0.68 12.58 -3.59
N LEU A 90 1.92 12.71 -3.07
CA LEU A 90 3.02 13.34 -3.81
C LEU A 90 3.33 12.58 -5.11
N LEU A 91 3.26 11.26 -5.09
CA LEU A 91 3.44 10.42 -6.27
C LEU A 91 2.34 10.68 -7.32
N ALA A 92 1.08 10.75 -6.86
CA ALA A 92 -0.06 11.05 -7.73
C ALA A 92 0.06 12.46 -8.35
N ILE A 93 0.44 13.47 -7.57
CA ILE A 93 0.66 14.84 -8.05
C ILE A 93 1.82 14.90 -9.04
N ARG A 94 2.90 14.17 -8.76
CA ARG A 94 4.12 14.18 -9.60
C ARG A 94 3.88 13.64 -11.00
N TRP A 95 3.09 12.59 -11.10
CA TRP A 95 2.85 11.87 -12.36
C TRP A 95 1.46 12.14 -12.95
N HIS A 96 0.63 12.97 -12.29
CA HIS A 96 -0.74 13.29 -12.70
C HIS A 96 -1.60 12.04 -12.97
N GLN A 97 -1.33 10.92 -12.30
CA GLN A 97 -2.08 9.67 -12.45
C GLN A 97 -2.20 8.96 -11.12
N PHE A 98 -3.20 8.07 -11.01
CA PHE A 98 -3.38 7.26 -9.80
C PHE A 98 -2.14 6.36 -9.57
N PRO A 99 -1.63 6.23 -8.33
CA PRO A 99 -0.38 5.52 -8.04
C PRO A 99 -0.55 4.00 -8.06
N ALA A 100 -0.94 3.44 -9.21
CA ALA A 100 -1.10 2.01 -9.46
C ALA A 100 -0.59 1.59 -10.85
N ALA A 101 0.24 2.44 -11.49
CA ALA A 101 0.75 2.20 -12.83
C ALA A 101 1.80 1.07 -12.91
N THR A 102 2.39 0.68 -11.79
CA THR A 102 3.41 -0.39 -11.75
C THR A 102 3.10 -1.36 -10.62
N ILE A 103 3.65 -2.58 -10.72
CA ILE A 103 3.56 -3.58 -9.63
C ILE A 103 4.10 -3.00 -8.32
N SER A 104 5.19 -2.23 -8.37
CA SER A 104 5.74 -1.54 -7.19
C SER A 104 4.71 -0.61 -6.55
N GLN A 105 4.07 0.25 -7.32
CA GLN A 105 3.04 1.18 -6.82
C GLN A 105 1.82 0.43 -6.27
N ALA A 106 1.36 -0.62 -6.97
CA ALA A 106 0.25 -1.44 -6.52
C ALA A 106 0.56 -2.15 -5.18
N LEU A 107 1.78 -2.68 -5.02
CA LEU A 107 2.24 -3.29 -3.76
C LEU A 107 2.35 -2.26 -2.63
N SER A 108 2.83 -1.04 -2.91
CA SER A 108 2.87 0.05 -1.93
C SER A 108 1.46 0.44 -1.46
N LEU A 109 0.54 0.58 -2.41
CA LEU A 109 -0.86 0.88 -2.11
C LEU A 109 -1.52 -0.25 -1.31
N LEU A 110 -1.22 -1.52 -1.65
CA LEU A 110 -1.69 -2.69 -0.90
C LEU A 110 -1.12 -2.71 0.53
N ALA A 111 0.17 -2.41 0.71
CA ALA A 111 0.80 -2.30 2.03
C ALA A 111 0.10 -1.23 2.89
N PHE A 112 -0.15 -0.05 2.31
CA PHE A 112 -0.90 1.01 2.95
C PHE A 112 -2.31 0.55 3.34
N ALA A 113 -3.05 -0.09 2.41
CA ALA A 113 -4.42 -0.54 2.65
C ALA A 113 -4.49 -1.60 3.76
N VAL A 114 -3.58 -2.60 3.78
CA VAL A 114 -3.50 -3.61 4.84
C VAL A 114 -3.25 -2.96 6.20
N ALA A 115 -2.28 -2.05 6.28
CA ALA A 115 -1.96 -1.36 7.54
C ALA A 115 -3.10 -0.43 7.98
N ALA A 116 -3.80 0.23 7.06
CA ALA A 116 -4.95 1.08 7.35
C ALA A 116 -6.16 0.27 7.85
N VAL A 117 -6.45 -0.87 7.21
CA VAL A 117 -7.49 -1.82 7.67
C VAL A 117 -7.16 -2.31 9.08
N TYR A 118 -5.90 -2.70 9.32
CA TYR A 118 -5.48 -3.10 10.66
C TYR A 118 -5.64 -1.96 11.68
N ALA A 119 -5.20 -0.75 11.37
CA ALA A 119 -5.35 0.40 12.27
C ALA A 119 -6.82 0.69 12.60
N LEU A 120 -7.74 0.48 11.65
CA LEU A 120 -9.18 0.57 11.88
C LEU A 120 -9.67 -0.54 12.83
N LEU A 121 -9.27 -1.79 12.58
CA LEU A 121 -9.63 -2.93 13.44
C LEU A 121 -9.09 -2.78 14.85
N GLU A 122 -7.86 -2.30 15.02
CA GLU A 122 -7.27 -2.00 16.33
C GLU A 122 -8.08 -0.96 17.09
N ARG A 123 -8.54 0.12 16.40
CA ARG A 123 -9.36 1.16 17.02
C ARG A 123 -10.74 0.64 17.46
N LEU A 124 -11.34 -0.24 16.66
CA LEU A 124 -12.66 -0.82 16.94
C LEU A 124 -12.59 -1.92 18.00
N GLY A 125 -11.60 -2.80 17.91
CA GLY A 125 -11.44 -3.99 18.75
C GLY A 125 -10.59 -3.77 20.01
N ARG A 126 -9.79 -2.71 20.07
CA ARG A 126 -8.80 -2.40 21.13
C ARG A 126 -7.77 -3.51 21.38
N ASP A 127 -7.62 -4.45 20.44
CA ASP A 127 -6.66 -5.54 20.55
C ASP A 127 -5.42 -5.23 19.70
N ARG A 128 -4.24 -5.25 20.34
CA ARG A 128 -2.95 -4.96 19.74
C ARG A 128 -2.09 -6.20 19.53
N THR A 129 -2.54 -7.34 20.03
CA THR A 129 -1.74 -8.58 20.04
C THR A 129 -1.55 -9.14 18.64
N THR A 130 -2.50 -8.91 17.73
CA THR A 130 -2.43 -9.36 16.34
C THR A 130 -1.61 -8.44 15.42
N GLY A 131 -1.27 -7.22 15.91
CA GLY A 131 -0.64 -6.17 15.12
C GLY A 131 0.69 -6.57 14.50
N PHE A 132 1.51 -7.33 15.21
CA PHE A 132 2.78 -7.82 14.66
C PHE A 132 2.58 -8.54 13.32
N TRP A 133 1.62 -9.43 13.22
CA TRP A 133 1.38 -10.26 12.03
C TRP A 133 0.88 -9.44 10.85
N LEU A 134 -0.04 -8.51 11.10
CA LEU A 134 -0.63 -7.67 10.06
C LEU A 134 0.36 -6.63 9.55
N ILE A 135 1.12 -6.01 10.45
CA ILE A 135 2.14 -5.03 10.06
C ILE A 135 3.36 -5.71 9.41
N ALA A 136 3.73 -6.93 9.83
CA ALA A 136 4.75 -7.73 9.15
C ALA A 136 4.32 -8.09 7.71
N LEU A 137 3.04 -8.41 7.50
CA LEU A 137 2.49 -8.61 6.16
C LEU A 137 2.57 -7.31 5.32
N ALA A 138 2.16 -6.18 5.88
CA ALA A 138 2.26 -4.88 5.22
C ALA A 138 3.74 -4.50 4.93
N PHE A 139 4.65 -4.77 5.86
CA PHE A 139 6.09 -4.62 5.65
C PHE A 139 6.58 -5.44 4.44
N THR A 140 6.14 -6.69 4.34
CA THR A 140 6.55 -7.57 3.22
C THR A 140 6.13 -6.96 1.87
N PHE A 141 4.89 -6.46 1.75
CA PHE A 141 4.43 -5.80 0.54
C PHE A 141 5.20 -4.51 0.26
N GLN A 142 5.45 -3.68 1.28
CA GLN A 142 6.18 -2.43 1.12
C GLN A 142 7.65 -2.68 0.77
N PHE A 143 8.29 -3.67 1.39
CA PHE A 143 9.66 -4.05 1.08
C PHE A 143 9.80 -4.52 -0.37
N LEU A 144 8.90 -5.40 -0.81
CA LEU A 144 8.87 -5.88 -2.19
C LEU A 144 8.56 -4.73 -3.18
N SER A 145 7.67 -3.80 -2.81
CA SER A 145 7.44 -2.57 -3.57
C SER A 145 8.73 -1.80 -3.78
N SER A 146 9.51 -1.58 -2.72
CA SER A 146 10.76 -0.82 -2.78
C SER A 146 11.84 -1.51 -3.62
N LEU A 147 11.91 -2.84 -3.57
CA LEU A 147 12.82 -3.63 -4.43
C LEU A 147 12.47 -3.52 -5.93
N LEU A 148 11.18 -3.41 -6.25
CA LEU A 148 10.70 -3.34 -7.63
C LEU A 148 10.50 -1.89 -8.12
N ALA A 149 10.88 -0.90 -7.31
CA ALA A 149 10.69 0.51 -7.64
C ALA A 149 11.47 0.90 -8.92
N ARG A 150 10.77 1.57 -9.83
CA ARG A 150 11.36 2.11 -11.06
C ARG A 150 11.41 3.64 -11.01
N PRO A 151 12.45 4.27 -11.58
CA PRO A 151 12.59 5.73 -11.54
C PRO A 151 11.44 6.49 -12.20
N THR A 152 10.92 5.95 -13.29
CA THR A 152 9.83 6.54 -14.06
C THR A 152 8.76 5.50 -14.33
N PRO A 153 7.53 5.68 -13.79
CA PRO A 153 6.42 4.82 -14.14
C PRO A 153 5.97 5.09 -15.59
N PRO A 154 5.43 4.08 -16.29
CA PRO A 154 4.80 4.29 -17.57
C PRO A 154 3.57 5.18 -17.40
N ASP A 155 3.31 6.02 -18.39
CA ASP A 155 2.08 6.82 -18.45
C ASP A 155 0.94 5.97 -19.01
N PHE A 156 -0.07 5.73 -18.18
CA PHE A 156 -1.30 5.06 -18.57
C PHE A 156 -2.44 6.07 -18.60
N ALA A 157 -2.85 6.48 -19.78
CA ALA A 157 -3.93 7.45 -19.97
C ALA A 157 -5.23 7.10 -19.20
N ARG A 158 -5.52 5.81 -19.01
CA ARG A 158 -6.69 5.34 -18.24
C ARG A 158 -6.60 5.67 -16.75
N LEU A 159 -5.42 5.78 -16.16
CA LEU A 159 -5.24 6.12 -14.74
C LEU A 159 -5.41 7.62 -14.46
N HIS A 160 -5.64 8.42 -15.50
CA HIS A 160 -6.06 9.82 -15.37
C HIS A 160 -7.58 9.94 -15.20
N ASP A 161 -8.33 8.88 -15.55
CA ASP A 161 -9.79 8.86 -15.37
C ASP A 161 -10.11 8.61 -13.89
N PRO A 162 -10.92 9.49 -13.25
CA PRO A 162 -11.33 9.32 -11.86
C PRO A 162 -12.08 8.01 -11.59
N TRP A 163 -12.92 7.55 -12.53
CA TRP A 163 -13.67 6.30 -12.38
C TRP A 163 -12.76 5.08 -12.35
N VAL A 164 -11.79 5.02 -13.27
CA VAL A 164 -10.77 3.96 -13.26
C VAL A 164 -9.95 4.01 -11.98
N SER A 165 -9.61 5.20 -11.49
CA SER A 165 -8.89 5.38 -10.23
C SER A 165 -9.68 4.86 -9.03
N VAL A 166 -11.00 5.13 -8.98
CA VAL A 166 -11.91 4.60 -7.94
C VAL A 166 -12.01 3.08 -8.03
N HIS A 167 -12.20 2.53 -9.24
CA HIS A 167 -12.20 1.08 -9.49
C HIS A 167 -10.94 0.41 -8.93
N VAL A 168 -9.77 0.93 -9.28
CA VAL A 168 -8.49 0.38 -8.82
C VAL A 168 -8.32 0.54 -7.31
N ALA A 169 -8.69 1.69 -6.74
CA ALA A 169 -8.61 1.92 -5.29
C ALA A 169 -9.49 0.94 -4.50
N LEU A 170 -10.74 0.76 -4.93
CA LEU A 170 -11.66 -0.20 -4.32
C LEU A 170 -11.19 -1.63 -4.50
N GLY A 171 -10.63 -1.98 -5.67
CA GLY A 171 -10.02 -3.28 -5.92
C GLY A 171 -8.87 -3.58 -4.96
N VAL A 172 -7.94 -2.65 -4.81
CA VAL A 172 -6.81 -2.80 -3.86
C VAL A 172 -7.31 -2.91 -2.42
N LEU A 173 -8.31 -2.12 -2.02
CA LEU A 173 -8.91 -2.20 -0.69
C LEU A 173 -9.58 -3.57 -0.47
N GLY A 174 -10.24 -4.10 -1.49
CA GLY A 174 -10.83 -5.45 -1.46
C GLY A 174 -9.78 -6.54 -1.25
N TYR A 175 -8.70 -6.51 -2.03
CA TYR A 175 -7.58 -7.44 -1.86
C TYR A 175 -6.88 -7.27 -0.50
N ALA A 176 -6.77 -6.05 0.01
CA ALA A 176 -6.26 -5.82 1.37
C ALA A 176 -7.16 -6.47 2.43
N GLY A 177 -8.49 -6.36 2.31
CA GLY A 177 -9.43 -7.05 3.18
C GLY A 177 -9.25 -8.56 3.16
N PHE A 178 -9.06 -9.17 1.98
CA PHE A 178 -8.80 -10.61 1.87
C PHE A 178 -7.42 -11.01 2.43
N ALA A 179 -6.39 -10.20 2.24
CA ALA A 179 -5.07 -10.45 2.83
C ALA A 179 -5.13 -10.42 4.37
N VAL A 180 -5.88 -9.46 4.94
CA VAL A 180 -6.12 -9.37 6.37
C VAL A 180 -6.93 -10.57 6.87
N ALA A 181 -8.01 -10.95 6.17
CA ALA A 181 -8.81 -12.12 6.50
C ALA A 181 -7.97 -13.42 6.47
N ALA A 182 -7.11 -13.58 5.46
CA ALA A 182 -6.19 -14.72 5.38
C ALA A 182 -5.19 -14.76 6.54
N ALA A 183 -4.65 -13.60 6.95
CA ALA A 183 -3.76 -13.52 8.11
C ALA A 183 -4.48 -13.91 9.41
N TYR A 184 -5.69 -13.43 9.65
CA TYR A 184 -6.49 -13.87 10.81
C TYR A 184 -6.88 -15.35 10.74
N GLY A 185 -7.22 -15.86 9.56
CA GLY A 185 -7.46 -17.28 9.34
C GLY A 185 -6.24 -18.16 9.65
N PHE A 186 -5.05 -17.69 9.29
CA PHE A 186 -3.80 -18.36 9.67
C PHE A 186 -3.60 -18.37 11.18
N LEU A 187 -3.78 -17.25 11.87
CA LEU A 187 -3.67 -17.15 13.34
C LEU A 187 -4.71 -18.03 14.03
N PHE A 188 -5.96 -18.02 13.54
CA PHE A 188 -7.02 -18.91 14.03
C PHE A 188 -6.63 -20.37 13.91
N LEU A 189 -6.12 -20.79 12.74
CA LEU A 189 -5.72 -22.16 12.50
C LEU A 189 -4.55 -22.59 13.39
N GLN A 190 -3.58 -21.72 13.64
CA GLN A 190 -2.48 -21.99 14.54
C GLN A 190 -2.96 -22.19 15.97
N LEU A 191 -3.80 -21.27 16.48
CA LEU A 191 -4.37 -21.38 17.81
C LEU A 191 -5.26 -22.63 17.97
N TYR A 192 -6.08 -22.94 16.96
CA TYR A 192 -6.92 -24.14 16.95
C TYR A 192 -6.10 -25.43 17.01
N ARG A 193 -4.97 -25.51 16.25
CA ARG A 193 -4.08 -26.66 16.26
C ARG A 193 -3.39 -26.86 17.63
N GLU A 194 -3.01 -25.77 18.30
CA GLU A 194 -2.43 -25.85 19.65
C GLU A 194 -3.43 -26.36 20.66
N LEU A 195 -4.66 -25.86 20.64
CA LEU A 195 -5.76 -26.32 21.50
C LEU A 195 -6.04 -27.81 21.29
N LYS A 196 -6.21 -28.24 20.03
CA LYS A 196 -6.49 -29.64 19.70
C LYS A 196 -5.35 -30.59 20.06
N GLY A 197 -4.10 -30.13 19.86
CA GLY A 197 -2.89 -30.90 20.14
C GLY A 197 -2.50 -30.88 21.62
N ARG A 198 -3.21 -30.13 22.48
CA ARG A 198 -2.84 -29.89 23.90
C ARG A 198 -1.38 -29.40 24.07
N ARG A 199 -0.85 -28.72 23.05
CA ARG A 199 0.50 -28.14 23.05
C ARG A 199 0.38 -26.65 23.23
N PHE A 200 0.53 -26.17 24.46
CA PHE A 200 0.45 -24.76 24.80
C PHE A 200 1.79 -24.08 24.51
N SER A 201 1.95 -23.53 23.31
CA SER A 201 3.12 -22.75 22.94
C SER A 201 2.95 -21.27 23.31
N THR A 202 3.95 -20.48 22.90
CA THR A 202 3.94 -19.02 23.12
C THR A 202 2.71 -18.32 22.53
N PHE A 203 2.03 -18.90 21.53
CA PHE A 203 0.86 -18.32 20.89
C PHE A 203 -0.41 -18.43 21.73
N PHE A 204 -0.57 -19.54 22.45
CA PHE A 204 -1.81 -19.82 23.20
C PHE A 204 -2.19 -18.74 24.22
N GLY A 205 -1.20 -18.22 24.96
CA GLY A 205 -1.44 -17.22 26.00
C GLY A 205 -1.43 -15.77 25.50
N LYS A 206 -1.13 -15.53 24.22
CA LYS A 206 -0.90 -14.19 23.67
C LYS A 206 -1.83 -13.79 22.55
N LEU A 207 -2.46 -14.75 21.88
CA LEU A 207 -3.49 -14.48 20.88
C LEU A 207 -4.85 -14.28 21.53
N PRO A 208 -5.72 -13.45 20.92
CA PRO A 208 -7.10 -13.34 21.36
C PRO A 208 -7.84 -14.67 21.23
N PRO A 209 -8.97 -14.85 21.96
CA PRO A 209 -9.82 -16.04 21.84
C PRO A 209 -10.21 -16.32 20.37
N LEU A 210 -10.45 -17.60 20.05
CA LEU A 210 -10.82 -18.04 18.69
C LEU A 210 -12.02 -17.27 18.14
N GLU A 211 -13.00 -16.96 18.97
CA GLU A 211 -14.20 -16.21 18.56
C GLU A 211 -13.89 -14.78 18.12
N VAL A 212 -12.87 -14.16 18.73
CA VAL A 212 -12.41 -12.81 18.34
C VAL A 212 -11.68 -12.87 17.02
N LEU A 213 -10.79 -13.85 16.83
CA LEU A 213 -10.06 -14.06 15.56
C LEU A 213 -11.03 -14.37 14.40
N GLU A 214 -12.03 -15.21 14.66
CA GLU A 214 -13.09 -15.52 13.69
C GLU A 214 -13.89 -14.28 13.31
N ARG A 215 -14.28 -13.46 14.29
CA ARG A 215 -15.01 -12.22 14.04
C ARG A 215 -14.18 -11.23 13.21
N MET A 216 -12.88 -11.08 13.51
CA MET A 216 -11.99 -10.21 12.77
C MET A 216 -11.78 -10.72 11.33
N MET A 217 -11.60 -12.02 11.17
CA MET A 217 -11.50 -12.68 9.86
C MET A 217 -12.75 -12.44 9.01
N ASN A 218 -13.94 -12.72 9.58
CA ASN A 218 -15.21 -12.55 8.87
C ASN A 218 -15.49 -11.09 8.56
N GLY A 219 -15.20 -10.16 9.48
CA GLY A 219 -15.33 -8.73 9.25
C GLY A 219 -14.45 -8.23 8.11
N ALA A 220 -13.19 -8.64 8.08
CA ALA A 220 -12.26 -8.29 7.00
C ALA A 220 -12.69 -8.91 5.65
N LEU A 221 -13.20 -10.16 5.67
CA LEU A 221 -13.70 -10.86 4.48
C LEU A 221 -14.91 -10.12 3.88
N VAL A 222 -15.90 -9.77 4.71
CA VAL A 222 -17.11 -9.06 4.26
C VAL A 222 -16.76 -7.66 3.74
N ALA A 223 -15.90 -6.93 4.43
CA ALA A 223 -15.44 -5.61 3.99
C ALA A 223 -14.66 -5.70 2.66
N GLY A 224 -13.80 -6.70 2.51
CA GLY A 224 -13.07 -6.97 1.28
C GLY A 224 -13.98 -7.32 0.12
N TRP A 225 -14.96 -8.16 0.36
CA TRP A 225 -15.97 -8.52 -0.64
C TRP A 225 -16.82 -7.32 -1.07
N ALA A 226 -17.29 -6.52 -0.12
CA ALA A 226 -18.06 -5.30 -0.40
C ALA A 226 -17.25 -4.30 -1.24
N ALA A 227 -15.96 -4.10 -0.90
CA ALA A 227 -15.08 -3.23 -1.66
C ALA A 227 -14.86 -3.72 -3.10
N LEU A 228 -14.64 -5.05 -3.31
CA LEU A 228 -14.52 -5.61 -4.65
C LEU A 228 -15.82 -5.51 -5.45
N THR A 229 -16.97 -5.73 -4.81
CA THR A 229 -18.27 -5.55 -5.47
C THR A 229 -18.44 -4.08 -5.91
N GLY A 230 -18.07 -3.13 -5.05
CA GLY A 230 -18.06 -1.72 -5.41
C GLY A 230 -17.08 -1.41 -6.54
N ALA A 231 -15.90 -2.06 -6.58
CA ALA A 231 -14.96 -1.92 -7.68
C ALA A 231 -15.55 -2.37 -9.02
N VAL A 232 -16.27 -3.51 -9.04
CA VAL A 232 -16.91 -4.03 -10.27
C VAL A 232 -18.05 -3.13 -10.74
N ALA A 233 -18.71 -2.42 -9.81
CA ALA A 233 -19.82 -1.51 -10.11
C ALA A 233 -19.38 -0.10 -10.56
N ALA A 234 -18.11 0.26 -10.31
CA ALA A 234 -17.50 1.54 -10.68
C ALA A 234 -16.84 1.47 -12.07
#